data_3c1d48edc1d50adc85f1ae1202f30cf3
#
_entry.id   3c1d48edc1d50adc85f1ae1202f30cf3
#
_cell.length_a   1.000
_cell.length_b   1.000
_cell.length_c   1.000
_cell.angle_alpha   90.00
_cell.angle_beta   90.00
_cell.angle_gamma   90.00
#
_symmetry.space_group_name_H-M   'P 1'
#
loop_
_entity.id
_entity.type
_entity.pdbx_description
1 polymer ?
#
loop_
_entity_poly.entity_id
_entity_poly.type
_entity_poly.pdbx_seq_one_letter_code
_entity_poly.pdbx_strand_id
1 'polypeptide(L)'
;MENRSYSEAIAGRYTAQLAREYGVATNYRGITHPSLPNYLAMTSGSTWGVTDDGFHALPAGGLGSQLTGAGVSWRAYMEGMGNGCFNSRYPYALKHNPFAYYGSACPAQVVPFTQFAPDIAGPDVPRFVWITPGLCNDGHDCSTAVADAWLASTVPTILATNAWKEGGVLFLTWDEGEDRANSVLTIVIHQDPKIHTSGAAYDHYSLLATIEDELGVARLGAAAKASPMTDLMGRSG
;
A
#
# COMPACT_ATOMS: atom_id res chain seq x y z
N MET A 1 -3.77 -4.56 1.86
CA MET A 1 -4.91 -5.50 2.01
C MET A 1 -4.55 -6.77 1.28
N GLU A 2 -5.18 -7.91 1.59
CA GLU A 2 -4.70 -9.23 1.21
C GLU A 2 -5.72 -10.10 0.50
N ASN A 3 -5.24 -10.79 -0.54
CA ASN A 3 -5.83 -11.94 -1.22
C ASN A 3 -7.34 -11.83 -1.50
N ARG A 4 -7.78 -10.72 -2.13
CA ARG A 4 -9.15 -10.60 -2.63
C ARG A 4 -9.14 -10.03 -4.04
N SER A 5 -9.76 -10.75 -4.94
CA SER A 5 -10.02 -10.25 -6.29
C SER A 5 -10.85 -8.97 -6.25
N TYR A 6 -10.80 -8.19 -7.31
CA TYR A 6 -11.57 -6.95 -7.45
C TYR A 6 -13.05 -7.11 -7.05
N SER A 7 -13.70 -8.17 -7.54
CA SER A 7 -15.12 -8.44 -7.26
C SER A 7 -15.41 -8.78 -5.81
N GLU A 8 -14.48 -9.40 -5.11
CA GLU A 8 -14.62 -9.75 -3.69
C GLU A 8 -14.35 -8.54 -2.80
N ALA A 9 -13.31 -7.78 -3.13
CA ALA A 9 -12.95 -6.57 -2.39
C ALA A 9 -14.03 -5.49 -2.48
N ILE A 10 -14.59 -5.25 -3.69
CA ILE A 10 -15.66 -4.25 -3.92
C ILE A 10 -17.01 -4.66 -3.31
N ALA A 11 -17.19 -5.92 -2.93
CA ALA A 11 -18.39 -6.38 -2.25
C ALA A 11 -18.51 -5.87 -0.79
N GLY A 12 -17.42 -5.39 -0.19
CA GLY A 12 -17.43 -4.69 1.09
C GLY A 12 -18.28 -3.43 1.02
N ARG A 13 -19.14 -3.21 2.01
CA ARG A 13 -20.06 -2.06 2.02
C ARG A 13 -19.32 -0.72 2.03
N TYR A 14 -18.33 -0.59 2.89
CA TYR A 14 -17.53 0.63 3.02
C TYR A 14 -16.59 0.80 1.82
N THR A 15 -15.95 -0.27 1.40
CA THR A 15 -15.11 -0.29 0.20
C THR A 15 -15.90 0.14 -1.04
N ALA A 16 -17.13 -0.39 -1.23
CA ALA A 16 -18.01 0.04 -2.31
C ALA A 16 -18.44 1.52 -2.19
N GLN A 17 -18.59 2.05 -0.99
CA GLN A 17 -18.83 3.48 -0.77
C GLN A 17 -17.62 4.31 -1.23
N LEU A 18 -16.41 3.97 -0.79
CA LEU A 18 -15.19 4.66 -1.22
C LEU A 18 -15.03 4.63 -2.75
N ALA A 19 -15.30 3.47 -3.37
CA ALA A 19 -15.22 3.34 -4.83
C ALA A 19 -16.24 4.19 -5.60
N ARG A 20 -17.38 4.54 -5.00
CA ARG A 20 -18.33 5.48 -5.60
C ARG A 20 -17.97 6.94 -5.40
N GLU A 21 -17.25 7.25 -4.33
CA GLU A 21 -16.89 8.61 -3.94
C GLU A 21 -15.58 9.08 -4.55
N TYR A 22 -14.65 8.15 -4.82
CA TYR A 22 -13.28 8.43 -5.21
C TYR A 22 -12.88 7.71 -6.50
N GLY A 23 -11.61 7.87 -6.90
CA GLY A 23 -11.06 7.29 -8.11
C GLY A 23 -10.84 5.78 -8.01
N VAL A 24 -11.27 5.00 -9.00
CA VAL A 24 -11.10 3.55 -9.07
C VAL A 24 -10.37 3.13 -10.33
N ALA A 25 -9.30 2.35 -10.17
CA ALA A 25 -8.64 1.64 -11.27
C ALA A 25 -9.38 0.32 -11.53
N THR A 26 -10.12 0.24 -12.64
CA THR A 26 -10.93 -0.95 -12.97
C THR A 26 -10.15 -2.02 -13.74
N ASN A 27 -8.93 -1.73 -14.14
CA ASN A 27 -8.03 -2.65 -14.83
C ASN A 27 -6.65 -2.66 -14.15
N TYR A 28 -6.65 -2.88 -12.83
CA TYR A 28 -5.44 -3.04 -12.04
C TYR A 28 -5.17 -4.51 -11.74
N ARG A 29 -3.90 -4.92 -11.79
CA ARG A 29 -3.50 -6.32 -11.58
C ARG A 29 -2.33 -6.42 -10.62
N GLY A 30 -2.33 -7.48 -9.80
CA GLY A 30 -1.13 -7.93 -9.12
C GLY A 30 -0.07 -8.38 -10.12
N ILE A 31 1.19 -8.42 -9.69
CA ILE A 31 2.31 -8.81 -10.55
C ILE A 31 2.38 -10.34 -10.67
N THR A 32 2.19 -11.04 -9.56
CA THR A 32 2.32 -12.50 -9.49
C THR A 32 1.61 -13.06 -8.26
N HIS A 33 1.87 -14.31 -7.95
CA HIS A 33 1.55 -15.01 -6.71
C HIS A 33 2.84 -15.65 -6.15
N PRO A 34 2.96 -15.82 -4.83
CA PRO A 34 2.10 -15.36 -3.74
C PRO A 34 2.36 -13.89 -3.35
N SER A 35 1.96 -13.50 -2.13
CA SER A 35 1.94 -12.10 -1.63
C SER A 35 3.30 -11.40 -1.66
N LEU A 36 4.36 -11.98 -1.09
CA LEU A 36 5.63 -11.29 -0.88
C LEU A 36 6.21 -10.61 -2.14
N PRO A 37 6.32 -11.25 -3.32
CA PRO A 37 6.84 -10.58 -4.50
C PRO A 37 6.01 -9.37 -4.95
N ASN A 38 4.70 -9.31 -4.66
CA ASN A 38 3.88 -8.12 -4.93
C ASN A 38 4.24 -6.96 -4.00
N TYR A 39 4.47 -7.22 -2.71
CA TYR A 39 4.97 -6.21 -1.77
C TYR A 39 6.34 -5.66 -2.18
N LEU A 40 7.23 -6.54 -2.64
CA LEU A 40 8.54 -6.13 -3.16
C LEU A 40 8.39 -5.28 -4.42
N ALA A 41 7.49 -5.65 -5.33
CA ALA A 41 7.17 -4.86 -6.53
C ALA A 41 6.70 -3.45 -6.18
N MET A 42 5.77 -3.31 -5.22
CA MET A 42 5.23 -2.02 -4.74
C MET A 42 6.28 -1.13 -4.06
N THR A 43 7.39 -1.70 -3.58
CA THR A 43 8.37 -0.94 -2.76
C THR A 43 9.78 -0.91 -3.34
N SER A 44 10.01 -1.56 -4.49
CA SER A 44 11.33 -1.51 -5.16
C SER A 44 11.28 -1.52 -6.68
N GLY A 45 10.08 -1.69 -7.26
CA GLY A 45 9.94 -1.87 -8.70
C GLY A 45 10.51 -3.22 -9.21
N SER A 46 10.67 -4.21 -8.32
CA SER A 46 11.19 -5.54 -8.67
C SER A 46 10.62 -6.60 -7.74
N THR A 47 10.31 -7.79 -8.26
CA THR A 47 10.02 -8.97 -7.45
C THR A 47 11.28 -9.65 -6.92
N TRP A 48 12.46 -9.22 -7.39
CA TRP A 48 13.77 -9.82 -7.07
C TRP A 48 13.88 -11.30 -7.42
N GLY A 49 13.01 -11.82 -8.28
CA GLY A 49 12.94 -13.25 -8.59
C GLY A 49 12.37 -14.11 -7.45
N VAL A 50 11.80 -13.48 -6.43
CA VAL A 50 11.12 -14.17 -5.33
C VAL A 50 9.83 -14.78 -5.84
N THR A 51 9.57 -16.05 -5.47
CA THR A 51 8.42 -16.85 -5.92
C THR A 51 7.70 -17.55 -4.76
N ASP A 52 8.00 -17.18 -3.54
CA ASP A 52 7.38 -17.72 -2.32
C ASP A 52 7.29 -16.65 -1.22
N ASP A 53 6.66 -17.00 -0.11
CA ASP A 53 6.48 -16.12 1.05
C ASP A 53 7.55 -16.28 2.14
N GLY A 54 8.64 -16.97 1.83
CA GLY A 54 9.77 -17.17 2.72
C GLY A 54 10.56 -15.89 2.99
N PHE A 55 11.52 -15.98 3.90
CA PHE A 55 12.44 -14.88 4.11
C PHE A 55 13.57 -14.91 3.07
N HIS A 56 13.72 -13.81 2.34
CA HIS A 56 14.77 -13.58 1.36
C HIS A 56 15.62 -12.38 1.77
N ALA A 57 16.92 -12.61 1.98
CA ALA A 57 17.87 -11.53 2.22
C ALA A 57 18.12 -10.76 0.90
N LEU A 58 17.55 -9.57 0.78
CA LEU A 58 17.72 -8.72 -0.39
C LEU A 58 18.83 -7.68 -0.16
N PRO A 59 19.47 -7.16 -1.22
CA PRO A 59 20.36 -6.01 -1.10
C PRO A 59 19.68 -4.81 -0.43
N ALA A 60 20.46 -3.96 0.22
CA ALA A 60 19.92 -2.70 0.75
C ALA A 60 19.35 -1.83 -0.39
N GLY A 61 18.21 -1.19 -0.16
CA GLY A 61 17.52 -0.41 -1.19
C GLY A 61 16.03 -0.26 -0.92
N GLY A 62 15.27 -0.20 -1.99
CA GLY A 62 13.82 -0.01 -1.96
C GLY A 62 13.39 1.40 -1.57
N LEU A 63 12.08 1.63 -1.58
CA LEU A 63 11.45 2.94 -1.38
C LEU A 63 11.85 3.58 -0.04
N GLY A 64 11.86 2.81 1.06
CA GLY A 64 12.24 3.35 2.37
C GLY A 64 13.67 3.92 2.41
N SER A 65 14.62 3.21 1.81
CA SER A 65 16.02 3.68 1.69
C SER A 65 16.13 4.91 0.78
N GLN A 66 15.40 4.91 -0.33
CA GLN A 66 15.34 6.03 -1.27
C GLN A 66 14.78 7.29 -0.59
N LEU A 67 13.66 7.18 0.11
CA LEU A 67 13.03 8.30 0.82
C LEU A 67 13.97 8.86 1.91
N THR A 68 14.62 7.98 2.67
CA THR A 68 15.62 8.38 3.66
C THR A 68 16.77 9.15 3.00
N GLY A 69 17.30 8.64 1.89
CA GLY A 69 18.37 9.30 1.14
C GLY A 69 17.97 10.65 0.53
N ALA A 70 16.71 10.82 0.20
CA ALA A 70 16.12 12.07 -0.33
C ALA A 70 15.68 13.07 0.78
N GLY A 71 15.81 12.70 2.06
CA GLY A 71 15.34 13.52 3.18
C GLY A 71 13.81 13.62 3.27
N VAL A 72 13.08 12.69 2.65
CA VAL A 72 11.62 12.58 2.73
C VAL A 72 11.25 11.78 3.97
N SER A 73 10.49 12.37 4.88
CA SER A 73 10.03 11.68 6.09
C SER A 73 9.04 10.55 5.74
N TRP A 74 9.22 9.38 6.33
CA TRP A 74 8.34 8.25 6.10
C TRP A 74 8.16 7.37 7.33
N ARG A 75 7.05 6.65 7.40
CA ARG A 75 6.77 5.59 8.37
C ARG A 75 5.97 4.46 7.77
N ALA A 76 6.25 3.25 8.26
CA ALA A 76 5.48 2.05 7.94
C ALA A 76 4.90 1.47 9.23
N TYR A 77 3.59 1.40 9.30
CA TYR A 77 2.84 0.93 10.46
C TYR A 77 2.34 -0.50 10.22
N MET A 78 2.80 -1.43 11.04
CA MET A 78 2.48 -2.85 10.93
C MET A 78 1.58 -3.29 12.07
N GLU A 79 0.34 -3.68 11.77
CA GLU A 79 -0.58 -4.14 12.81
C GLU A 79 -0.15 -5.51 13.36
N GLY A 80 -0.22 -5.65 14.69
CA GLY A 80 0.21 -6.84 15.39
C GLY A 80 1.73 -7.01 15.54
N MET A 81 2.54 -6.14 14.91
CA MET A 81 3.98 -6.17 15.10
C MET A 81 4.34 -5.82 16.54
N GLY A 82 5.15 -6.67 17.16
CA GLY A 82 5.75 -6.43 18.48
C GLY A 82 7.11 -5.75 18.37
N ASN A 83 8.06 -6.22 19.16
CA ASN A 83 9.44 -5.70 19.13
C ASN A 83 10.21 -6.29 17.93
N GLY A 84 10.43 -5.47 16.92
CA GLY A 84 11.25 -5.80 15.73
C GLY A 84 10.50 -6.54 14.63
N CYS A 85 10.93 -6.31 13.38
CA CYS A 85 10.27 -6.78 12.17
C CYS A 85 10.26 -8.31 12.02
N PHE A 86 11.28 -8.99 12.51
CA PHE A 86 11.50 -10.42 12.22
C PHE A 86 10.74 -11.38 13.14
N ASN A 87 10.02 -10.86 14.14
CA ASN A 87 9.20 -11.67 15.03
C ASN A 87 7.78 -11.79 14.46
N SER A 88 7.63 -12.67 13.46
CA SER A 88 6.34 -12.89 12.78
C SER A 88 5.40 -13.72 13.68
N ARG A 89 4.58 -13.04 14.45
CA ARG A 89 3.54 -13.65 15.29
C ARG A 89 2.19 -13.06 14.93
N TYR A 90 1.20 -13.95 14.77
CA TYR A 90 -0.17 -13.55 14.53
C TYR A 90 -0.61 -12.40 15.47
N PRO A 91 -1.26 -11.36 14.96
CA PRO A 91 -1.72 -11.18 13.58
C PRO A 91 -0.71 -10.55 12.60
N TYR A 92 0.52 -10.25 13.03
CA TYR A 92 1.57 -9.73 12.16
C TYR A 92 2.19 -10.84 11.30
N ALA A 93 2.35 -10.58 9.99
CA ALA A 93 3.08 -11.43 9.07
C ALA A 93 4.27 -10.69 8.47
N LEU A 94 5.48 -11.28 8.60
CA LEU A 94 6.71 -10.69 8.05
C LEU A 94 6.62 -10.50 6.53
N LYS A 95 5.99 -11.44 5.82
CA LYS A 95 5.82 -11.40 4.36
C LYS A 95 5.03 -10.16 3.87
N HIS A 96 4.24 -9.53 4.74
CA HIS A 96 3.51 -8.30 4.45
C HIS A 96 4.27 -7.02 4.87
N ASN A 97 5.54 -7.16 5.28
CA ASN A 97 6.42 -6.05 5.63
C ASN A 97 7.65 -6.00 4.72
N PRO A 98 7.54 -5.45 3.50
CA PRO A 98 8.63 -5.47 2.52
C PRO A 98 9.90 -4.77 3.00
N PHE A 99 9.77 -3.77 3.87
CA PHE A 99 10.89 -2.96 4.33
C PHE A 99 11.92 -3.76 5.15
N ALA A 100 11.53 -4.89 5.72
CA ALA A 100 12.42 -5.76 6.50
C ALA A 100 13.36 -6.62 5.63
N TYR A 101 13.06 -6.75 4.33
CA TYR A 101 13.84 -7.60 3.43
C TYR A 101 15.07 -6.88 2.87
N TYR A 102 15.01 -5.58 2.67
CA TYR A 102 16.11 -4.79 2.12
C TYR A 102 17.24 -4.62 3.11
N GLY A 103 18.41 -5.19 2.81
CA GLY A 103 19.56 -5.23 3.70
C GLY A 103 19.35 -6.14 4.91
N SER A 104 18.29 -6.93 4.96
CA SER A 104 17.95 -7.81 6.11
C SER A 104 17.93 -7.04 7.44
N ALA A 105 17.40 -5.83 7.43
CA ALA A 105 17.35 -4.95 8.57
C ALA A 105 15.93 -4.49 8.86
N CYS A 106 15.65 -4.18 10.13
CA CYS A 106 14.39 -3.53 10.52
C CYS A 106 14.62 -2.01 10.61
N PRO A 107 14.19 -1.21 9.62
CA PRO A 107 14.36 0.24 9.69
C PRO A 107 13.64 0.82 10.90
N ALA A 108 14.21 1.86 11.52
CA ALA A 108 13.57 2.53 12.66
C ALA A 108 12.23 3.19 12.31
N GLN A 109 11.96 3.40 11.05
CA GLN A 109 10.70 3.92 10.53
C GLN A 109 9.58 2.86 10.49
N VAL A 110 9.92 1.57 10.57
CA VAL A 110 8.94 0.47 10.65
C VAL A 110 8.55 0.26 12.11
N VAL A 111 7.30 0.52 12.42
CA VAL A 111 6.81 0.58 13.79
C VAL A 111 5.48 -0.17 13.95
N PRO A 112 5.12 -0.58 15.19
CA PRO A 112 3.80 -1.13 15.46
C PRO A 112 2.67 -0.13 15.10
N PHE A 113 1.56 -0.63 14.57
CA PHE A 113 0.39 0.20 14.23
C PHE A 113 -0.21 0.97 15.42
N THR A 114 0.08 0.55 16.65
CA THR A 114 -0.31 1.29 17.86
C THR A 114 0.27 2.71 17.93
N GLN A 115 1.35 2.98 17.19
CA GLN A 115 1.93 4.33 17.06
C GLN A 115 1.22 5.20 16.02
N PHE A 116 0.36 4.62 15.17
CA PHE A 116 -0.28 5.35 14.07
C PHE A 116 -1.14 6.52 14.55
N ALA A 117 -2.09 6.26 15.46
CA ALA A 117 -3.00 7.31 15.92
C ALA A 117 -2.30 8.50 16.61
N PRO A 118 -1.34 8.32 17.52
CA PRO A 118 -0.58 9.44 18.07
C PRO A 118 0.26 10.18 17.01
N ASP A 119 0.86 9.47 16.07
CA ASP A 119 1.72 10.10 15.04
C ASP A 119 0.91 10.97 14.08
N ILE A 120 -0.25 10.50 13.60
CA ILE A 120 -1.09 11.29 12.66
C ILE A 120 -1.86 12.44 13.33
N ALA A 121 -2.02 12.39 14.66
CA ALA A 121 -2.60 13.49 15.42
C ALA A 121 -1.57 14.58 15.77
N GLY A 122 -0.29 14.28 15.61
CA GLY A 122 0.81 15.19 15.89
C GLY A 122 1.03 16.24 14.79
N PRO A 123 1.91 17.23 15.03
CA PRO A 123 2.23 18.25 14.04
C PRO A 123 3.12 17.73 12.90
N ASP A 124 3.88 16.66 13.13
CA ASP A 124 4.92 16.16 12.22
C ASP A 124 4.50 14.84 11.56
N VAL A 125 3.38 14.87 10.82
CA VAL A 125 2.93 13.69 10.05
C VAL A 125 3.96 13.37 8.95
N PRO A 126 4.43 12.11 8.84
CA PRO A 126 5.36 11.74 7.77
C PRO A 126 4.77 12.01 6.39
N ARG A 127 5.61 12.45 5.45
CA ARG A 127 5.19 12.70 4.06
C ARG A 127 4.76 11.44 3.33
N PHE A 128 5.35 10.31 3.69
CA PHE A 128 4.91 8.99 3.20
C PHE A 128 4.55 8.09 4.37
N VAL A 129 3.37 7.53 4.30
CA VAL A 129 2.83 6.58 5.28
C VAL A 129 2.46 5.28 4.58
N TRP A 130 3.00 4.18 5.07
CA TRP A 130 2.60 2.83 4.69
C TRP A 130 1.85 2.17 5.85
N ILE A 131 0.75 1.49 5.55
CA ILE A 131 -0.03 0.77 6.57
C ILE A 131 -0.28 -0.65 6.08
N THR A 132 0.12 -1.63 6.89
CA THR A 132 -0.25 -3.03 6.69
C THR A 132 -1.09 -3.50 7.86
N PRO A 133 -2.37 -3.83 7.64
CA PRO A 133 -3.21 -4.46 8.67
C PRO A 133 -2.70 -5.85 9.02
N GLY A 134 -3.12 -6.40 10.16
CA GLY A 134 -2.81 -7.77 10.54
C GLY A 134 -3.68 -8.77 9.77
N LEU A 135 -3.25 -10.04 9.73
CA LEU A 135 -3.79 -11.15 8.94
C LEU A 135 -5.32 -11.32 8.95
N CYS A 136 -6.00 -10.89 10.00
CA CYS A 136 -7.46 -10.91 10.01
C CYS A 136 -8.05 -9.63 9.38
N ASN A 137 -7.47 -8.48 9.70
CA ASN A 137 -7.98 -7.17 9.29
C ASN A 137 -7.59 -6.81 7.85
N ASP A 138 -6.55 -7.44 7.30
CA ASP A 138 -6.17 -7.28 5.89
C ASP A 138 -7.03 -8.12 4.92
N GLY A 139 -7.72 -9.14 5.42
CA GLY A 139 -8.56 -10.05 4.65
C GLY A 139 -7.94 -11.42 4.38
N HIS A 140 -6.66 -11.65 4.74
CA HIS A 140 -5.97 -12.92 4.50
C HIS A 140 -6.65 -14.09 5.25
N ASP A 141 -6.73 -14.01 6.58
CA ASP A 141 -7.27 -15.10 7.40
C ASP A 141 -8.77 -14.94 7.74
N CYS A 142 -9.34 -13.77 7.49
CA CYS A 142 -10.73 -13.45 7.82
C CYS A 142 -11.52 -13.00 6.59
N SER A 143 -12.84 -12.86 6.76
CA SER A 143 -13.73 -12.49 5.65
C SER A 143 -13.53 -11.05 5.17
N THR A 144 -13.94 -10.77 3.94
CA THR A 144 -14.03 -9.41 3.38
C THR A 144 -14.80 -8.46 4.30
N ALA A 145 -15.83 -8.94 5.00
CA ALA A 145 -16.60 -8.12 5.93
C ALA A 145 -15.78 -7.64 7.13
N VAL A 146 -14.83 -8.44 7.62
CA VAL A 146 -13.92 -8.04 8.70
C VAL A 146 -12.93 -6.97 8.20
N ALA A 147 -12.34 -7.18 7.04
CA ALA A 147 -11.46 -6.21 6.40
C ALA A 147 -12.18 -4.88 6.11
N ASP A 148 -13.41 -4.94 5.60
CA ASP A 148 -14.25 -3.77 5.32
C ASP A 148 -14.60 -3.00 6.61
N ALA A 149 -14.89 -3.70 7.71
CA ALA A 149 -15.13 -3.07 9.01
C ALA A 149 -13.87 -2.36 9.56
N TRP A 150 -12.69 -2.98 9.38
CA TRP A 150 -11.43 -2.35 9.76
C TRP A 150 -11.16 -1.09 8.93
N LEU A 151 -11.39 -1.13 7.62
CA LEU A 151 -11.30 0.04 6.74
C LEU A 151 -12.28 1.14 7.17
N ALA A 152 -13.53 0.78 7.50
CA ALA A 152 -14.55 1.72 7.95
C ALA A 152 -14.19 2.41 9.29
N SER A 153 -13.36 1.79 10.11
CA SER A 153 -12.86 2.40 11.34
C SER A 153 -11.59 3.24 11.13
N THR A 154 -10.73 2.84 10.20
CA THR A 154 -9.37 3.41 10.04
C THR A 154 -9.33 4.55 9.02
N VAL A 155 -9.93 4.38 7.84
CA VAL A 155 -9.89 5.39 6.77
C VAL A 155 -10.45 6.75 7.23
N PRO A 156 -11.57 6.85 7.95
CA PRO A 156 -12.06 8.15 8.42
C PRO A 156 -11.07 8.89 9.33
N THR A 157 -10.25 8.16 10.10
CA THR A 157 -9.23 8.81 10.96
C THR A 157 -8.13 9.45 10.14
N ILE A 158 -7.76 8.85 9.00
CA ILE A 158 -6.81 9.41 8.04
C ILE A 158 -7.40 10.66 7.39
N LEU A 159 -8.64 10.56 6.90
CA LEU A 159 -9.33 11.66 6.21
C LEU A 159 -9.68 12.84 7.12
N ALA A 160 -9.60 12.66 8.43
CA ALA A 160 -9.78 13.74 9.41
C ALA A 160 -8.52 14.57 9.66
N THR A 161 -7.33 14.07 9.25
CA THR A 161 -6.03 14.72 9.52
C THR A 161 -5.84 16.03 8.74
N ASN A 162 -4.97 16.90 9.25
CA ASN A 162 -4.56 18.08 8.49
C ASN A 162 -3.77 17.71 7.25
N ALA A 163 -2.91 16.69 7.32
CA ALA A 163 -2.16 16.20 6.16
C ALA A 163 -3.08 15.81 5.00
N TRP A 164 -4.21 15.15 5.28
CA TRP A 164 -5.23 14.90 4.27
C TRP A 164 -5.84 16.22 3.73
N LYS A 165 -6.27 17.12 4.61
CA LYS A 165 -6.93 18.38 4.23
C LYS A 165 -6.03 19.32 3.42
N GLU A 166 -4.73 19.17 3.57
CA GLU A 166 -3.70 19.94 2.86
C GLU A 166 -3.27 19.30 1.53
N GLY A 167 -4.06 18.37 1.01
CA GLY A 167 -3.84 17.74 -0.30
C GLY A 167 -3.21 16.36 -0.25
N GLY A 168 -3.33 15.68 0.89
CA GLY A 168 -2.91 14.27 1.00
C GLY A 168 -3.67 13.35 0.05
N VAL A 169 -3.04 12.25 -0.33
CA VAL A 169 -3.62 11.19 -1.15
C VAL A 169 -3.50 9.87 -0.41
N LEU A 170 -4.58 9.09 -0.41
CA LEU A 170 -4.59 7.74 0.14
C LEU A 170 -4.84 6.73 -0.99
N PHE A 171 -3.89 5.82 -1.18
CA PHE A 171 -4.06 4.64 -2.04
C PHE A 171 -4.53 3.47 -1.19
N LEU A 172 -5.67 2.90 -1.52
CA LEU A 172 -6.16 1.66 -0.95
C LEU A 172 -6.05 0.57 -2.01
N THR A 173 -5.21 -0.43 -1.76
CA THR A 173 -4.96 -1.51 -2.71
C THR A 173 -4.82 -2.86 -2.00
N TRP A 174 -5.08 -3.94 -2.74
CA TRP A 174 -4.75 -5.31 -2.37
C TRP A 174 -3.45 -5.73 -3.07
N ASP A 175 -2.76 -6.70 -2.51
CA ASP A 175 -1.49 -7.19 -3.05
C ASP A 175 -1.69 -8.09 -4.27
N GLU A 176 -2.69 -8.98 -4.20
CA GLU A 176 -3.05 -9.90 -5.26
C GLU A 176 -4.54 -10.23 -5.24
N GLY A 177 -5.06 -10.67 -6.38
CA GLY A 177 -6.41 -11.21 -6.51
C GLY A 177 -6.39 -12.73 -6.59
N GLU A 178 -7.46 -13.39 -6.17
CA GLU A 178 -7.61 -14.85 -6.25
C GLU A 178 -8.16 -15.33 -7.60
N ASP A 179 -8.53 -14.41 -8.50
CA ASP A 179 -9.01 -14.78 -9.83
C ASP A 179 -7.87 -15.06 -10.80
N ARG A 180 -8.18 -15.75 -11.89
CA ARG A 180 -7.18 -16.10 -12.93
C ARG A 180 -6.47 -14.89 -13.53
N ALA A 181 -7.09 -13.74 -13.48
CA ALA A 181 -6.56 -12.51 -14.06
C ALA A 181 -5.70 -11.71 -13.07
N ASN A 182 -5.62 -12.17 -11.83
CA ASN A 182 -4.98 -11.45 -10.71
C ASN A 182 -5.51 -10.01 -10.60
N SER A 183 -6.86 -9.87 -10.69
CA SER A 183 -7.53 -8.57 -10.69
C SER A 183 -7.57 -8.01 -9.28
N VAL A 184 -7.00 -6.82 -9.11
CA VAL A 184 -6.86 -6.14 -7.82
C VAL A 184 -7.74 -4.89 -7.79
N LEU A 185 -8.45 -4.67 -6.69
CA LEU A 185 -9.10 -3.38 -6.45
C LEU A 185 -8.07 -2.37 -5.97
N THR A 186 -8.00 -1.23 -6.65
CA THR A 186 -7.20 -0.09 -6.22
C THR A 186 -8.05 1.18 -6.28
N ILE A 187 -8.19 1.86 -5.13
CA ILE A 187 -8.94 3.10 -4.99
C ILE A 187 -7.95 4.22 -4.68
N VAL A 188 -8.02 5.30 -5.45
CA VAL A 188 -7.26 6.52 -5.23
C VAL A 188 -8.16 7.53 -4.56
N ILE A 189 -7.93 7.75 -3.27
CA ILE A 189 -8.74 8.64 -2.44
C ILE A 189 -8.05 9.99 -2.43
N HIS A 190 -8.66 10.97 -3.09
CA HIS A 190 -8.16 12.34 -3.26
C HIS A 190 -9.30 13.34 -3.06
N GLN A 191 -9.01 14.56 -2.56
CA GLN A 191 -10.05 15.53 -2.20
C GLN A 191 -10.88 16.04 -3.38
N ASP A 192 -10.30 16.08 -4.58
CA ASP A 192 -10.98 16.56 -5.80
C ASP A 192 -10.70 15.59 -6.96
N PRO A 193 -11.29 14.39 -6.94
CA PRO A 193 -11.11 13.44 -8.02
C PRO A 193 -11.86 13.95 -9.27
N LYS A 194 -11.12 14.29 -10.32
CA LYS A 194 -11.71 14.68 -11.61
C LYS A 194 -12.24 13.48 -12.39
N ILE A 195 -11.69 12.30 -12.15
CA ILE A 195 -12.09 11.04 -12.77
C ILE A 195 -12.35 10.03 -11.66
N HIS A 196 -13.58 9.50 -11.62
CA HIS A 196 -13.96 8.47 -10.66
C HIS A 196 -13.62 7.05 -11.11
N THR A 197 -13.29 6.84 -12.39
CA THR A 197 -13.01 5.51 -12.92
C THR A 197 -11.99 5.59 -14.04
N SER A 198 -10.94 4.79 -13.97
CA SER A 198 -9.98 4.58 -15.04
C SER A 198 -9.98 3.13 -15.50
N GLY A 199 -10.05 2.92 -16.81
CA GLY A 199 -9.86 1.63 -17.46
C GLY A 199 -8.44 1.40 -17.98
N ALA A 200 -7.51 2.32 -17.71
CA ALA A 200 -6.11 2.15 -18.08
C ALA A 200 -5.51 0.93 -17.37
N ALA A 201 -4.58 0.26 -18.04
CA ALA A 201 -3.89 -0.89 -17.46
C ALA A 201 -2.87 -0.42 -16.44
N TYR A 202 -3.06 -0.81 -15.20
CA TYR A 202 -2.20 -0.50 -14.07
C TYR A 202 -1.79 -1.77 -13.32
N ASP A 203 -0.70 -1.66 -12.58
CA ASP A 203 -0.17 -2.69 -11.70
C ASP A 203 0.59 -2.06 -10.51
N HIS A 204 1.25 -2.87 -9.72
CA HIS A 204 2.03 -2.41 -8.57
C HIS A 204 3.22 -1.51 -8.96
N TYR A 205 3.76 -1.65 -10.15
CA TYR A 205 4.79 -0.73 -10.66
C TYR A 205 4.21 0.64 -11.01
N SER A 206 2.96 0.67 -11.49
CA SER A 206 2.20 1.90 -11.75
C SER A 206 1.92 2.66 -10.45
N LEU A 207 1.55 1.95 -9.39
CA LEU A 207 1.34 2.52 -8.07
C LEU A 207 2.64 3.10 -7.51
N LEU A 208 3.75 2.35 -7.57
CA LEU A 208 5.06 2.82 -7.12
C LEU A 208 5.48 4.07 -7.91
N ALA A 209 5.36 4.05 -9.25
CA ALA A 209 5.68 5.20 -10.09
C ALA A 209 4.88 6.45 -9.68
N THR A 210 3.59 6.28 -9.36
CA THR A 210 2.74 7.38 -8.90
C THR A 210 3.21 7.93 -7.55
N ILE A 211 3.52 7.06 -6.60
CA ILE A 211 4.04 7.46 -5.28
C ILE A 211 5.37 8.21 -5.41
N GLU A 212 6.27 7.71 -6.24
CA GLU A 212 7.59 8.32 -6.46
C GLU A 212 7.49 9.70 -7.11
N ASP A 213 6.61 9.84 -8.11
CA ASP A 213 6.33 11.14 -8.75
C ASP A 213 5.74 12.15 -7.75
N GLU A 214 4.78 11.73 -6.90
CA GLU A 214 4.17 12.57 -5.87
C GLU A 214 5.18 13.03 -4.81
N LEU A 215 6.15 12.19 -4.50
CA LEU A 215 7.19 12.51 -3.52
C LEU A 215 8.41 13.22 -4.14
N GLY A 216 8.47 13.32 -5.47
CA GLY A 216 9.57 13.98 -6.19
C GLY A 216 10.87 13.21 -6.14
N VAL A 217 10.82 11.87 -6.12
CA VAL A 217 11.98 10.99 -6.14
C VAL A 217 12.08 10.22 -7.46
N ALA A 218 13.25 9.69 -7.78
CA ALA A 218 13.46 8.93 -9.00
C ALA A 218 12.71 7.59 -8.95
N ARG A 219 12.18 7.14 -10.09
CA ARG A 219 11.45 5.88 -10.16
C ARG A 219 12.37 4.67 -10.10
N LEU A 220 12.05 3.70 -9.24
CA LEU A 220 12.80 2.47 -9.01
C LEU A 220 12.42 1.36 -10.00
N GLY A 221 13.39 0.58 -10.44
CA GLY A 221 13.18 -0.67 -11.17
C GLY A 221 12.20 -0.56 -12.33
N ALA A 222 11.20 -1.43 -12.38
CA ALA A 222 10.17 -1.45 -13.43
C ALA A 222 9.21 -0.23 -13.36
N ALA A 223 9.09 0.44 -12.21
CA ALA A 223 8.31 1.67 -12.07
C ALA A 223 8.81 2.78 -13.00
N ALA A 224 10.12 2.77 -13.36
CA ALA A 224 10.68 3.71 -14.33
C ALA A 224 10.03 3.67 -15.73
N LYS A 225 9.39 2.55 -16.07
CA LYS A 225 8.71 2.35 -17.36
C LYS A 225 7.20 2.21 -17.23
N ALA A 226 6.67 2.14 -16.02
CA ALA A 226 5.25 1.99 -15.76
C ALA A 226 4.50 3.30 -16.00
N SER A 227 3.25 3.21 -16.43
CA SER A 227 2.34 4.35 -16.54
C SER A 227 1.86 4.73 -15.13
N PRO A 228 2.11 5.97 -14.66
CA PRO A 228 1.57 6.40 -13.37
C PRO A 228 0.06 6.62 -13.46
N MET A 229 -0.62 6.56 -12.32
CA MET A 229 -2.08 6.67 -12.19
C MET A 229 -2.54 8.14 -12.16
N THR A 230 -1.97 9.00 -12.99
CA THR A 230 -2.17 10.46 -12.97
C THR A 230 -3.59 10.87 -13.29
N ASP A 231 -4.31 10.11 -14.13
CA ASP A 231 -5.71 10.34 -14.46
C ASP A 231 -6.62 10.20 -13.23
N LEU A 232 -6.27 9.34 -12.28
CA LEU A 232 -6.99 9.19 -11.01
C LEU A 232 -6.57 10.20 -9.93
N MET A 233 -5.48 10.95 -10.19
CA MET A 233 -4.97 12.00 -9.28
C MET A 233 -5.55 13.39 -9.57
N GLY A 234 -6.47 13.51 -10.52
CA GLY A 234 -7.03 14.80 -10.92
C GLY A 234 -6.04 15.73 -11.66
N ARG A 235 -4.90 15.21 -12.09
CA ARG A 235 -3.89 15.95 -12.85
C ARG A 235 -3.99 15.59 -14.33
N SER A 236 -4.08 16.61 -15.18
CA SER A 236 -3.87 16.43 -16.63
C SER A 236 -2.40 16.11 -16.85
N GLY A 237 -2.11 14.95 -17.48
CA GLY A 237 -0.77 14.60 -17.94
C GLY A 237 -0.27 15.55 -19.02
#